data_9d069f1e76a45e3dfedbd2bffa24968a
#
_entry.id   9d069f1e76a45e3dfedbd2bffa24968a
#
_cell.length_a   1.000
_cell.length_b   1.000
_cell.length_c   1.000
_cell.angle_alpha   90.00
_cell.angle_beta   90.00
_cell.angle_gamma   90.00
#
_symmetry.space_group_name_H-M   'P 1'
#
loop_
_entity.id
_entity.type
_entity.pdbx_description
1 polymer ?
#
loop_
_entity_poly.entity_id
_entity_poly.type
_entity_poly.pdbx_seq_one_letter_code
_entity_poly.pdbx_strand_id
1 'polypeptide(L)'
;MLPPSVTLRPQPLLTDTDLLLYNLIRLAVEDHYLVFARVPLWSVVSVEGDGKVRLQVLRQIALKQLDFVLVHPGTKVAEQVVLLEDGFPPQPHEVSRRQDIQSVLQAAGITLTILKPQTSYTVLQLAQLLGVSEDE
;
A
#
# COMPACT_ATOMS: atom_id res chain seq x y z
N MET A 1 -18.70 7.83 -22.55
CA MET A 1 -19.31 9.16 -22.64
C MET A 1 -19.98 9.53 -21.33
N LEU A 2 -19.77 10.73 -20.86
CA LEU A 2 -20.30 11.15 -19.56
C LEU A 2 -21.68 11.77 -19.70
N PRO A 3 -22.59 11.45 -18.77
CA PRO A 3 -23.89 12.12 -18.77
C PRO A 3 -23.74 13.60 -18.49
N PRO A 4 -24.59 14.45 -19.09
CA PRO A 4 -24.46 15.90 -18.90
C PRO A 4 -24.76 16.37 -17.48
N SER A 5 -25.43 15.54 -16.66
CA SER A 5 -25.74 15.89 -15.28
C SER A 5 -24.56 15.63 -14.32
N VAL A 6 -23.47 15.06 -14.85
CA VAL A 6 -22.30 14.70 -14.02
C VAL A 6 -21.21 15.75 -14.22
N THR A 7 -20.65 16.22 -13.13
CA THR A 7 -19.51 17.14 -13.16
C THR A 7 -18.28 16.43 -12.59
N LEU A 8 -17.18 16.49 -13.31
CA LEU A 8 -15.91 15.89 -12.87
C LEU A 8 -14.92 16.99 -12.55
N ARG A 9 -14.24 16.84 -11.44
CA ARG A 9 -13.22 17.79 -10.99
C ARG A 9 -12.01 17.02 -10.48
N PRO A 10 -10.81 17.60 -10.62
CA PRO A 10 -9.64 17.00 -9.98
C PRO A 10 -9.82 17.03 -8.48
N GLN A 11 -9.32 16.00 -7.82
CA GLN A 11 -9.30 15.98 -6.37
C GLN A 11 -7.92 15.57 -5.90
N PRO A 12 -7.52 15.95 -4.67
CA PRO A 12 -6.22 15.54 -4.17
C PRO A 12 -6.13 14.03 -4.06
N LEU A 13 -5.01 13.48 -4.49
CA LEU A 13 -4.74 12.05 -4.35
C LEU A 13 -4.30 11.72 -2.93
N LEU A 14 -3.59 12.63 -2.28
CA LEU A 14 -3.03 12.43 -0.96
C LEU A 14 -3.55 13.48 0.01
N THR A 15 -3.72 13.08 1.27
CA THR A 15 -3.94 14.04 2.35
C THR A 15 -2.61 14.64 2.77
N ASP A 16 -2.64 15.65 3.63
CA ASP A 16 -1.41 16.22 4.17
C ASP A 16 -0.61 15.20 4.96
N THR A 17 -1.30 14.35 5.72
CA THR A 17 -0.65 13.27 6.47
C THR A 17 -0.01 12.27 5.52
N ASP A 18 -0.73 11.89 4.46
CA ASP A 18 -0.17 10.97 3.45
C ASP A 18 1.08 11.55 2.83
N LEU A 19 1.06 12.83 2.49
CA LEU A 19 2.21 13.46 1.85
C LEU A 19 3.41 13.52 2.79
N LEU A 20 3.18 13.84 4.05
CA LEU A 20 4.25 13.86 5.05
C LEU A 20 4.89 12.46 5.17
N LEU A 21 4.07 11.43 5.31
CA LEU A 21 4.58 10.07 5.42
C LEU A 21 5.25 9.61 4.14
N TYR A 22 4.69 9.97 2.99
CA TYR A 22 5.31 9.66 1.72
C TYR A 22 6.75 10.19 1.66
N ASN A 23 6.94 11.45 2.04
CA ASN A 23 8.26 12.07 2.00
C ASN A 23 9.22 11.41 2.98
N LEU A 24 8.74 11.08 4.19
CA LEU A 24 9.58 10.41 5.18
C LEU A 24 9.98 9.00 4.73
N ILE A 25 9.03 8.26 4.18
CA ILE A 25 9.31 6.92 3.68
C ILE A 25 10.31 6.99 2.52
N ARG A 26 10.09 7.93 1.60
CA ARG A 26 10.97 8.08 0.44
C ARG A 26 12.40 8.37 0.88
N LEU A 27 12.57 9.23 1.88
CA LEU A 27 13.90 9.52 2.41
C LEU A 27 14.51 8.30 3.10
N ALA A 28 13.68 7.54 3.82
CA ALA A 28 14.15 6.37 4.56
C ALA A 28 14.65 5.27 3.64
N VAL A 29 14.06 5.12 2.45
CA VAL A 29 14.39 4.00 1.56
C VAL A 29 15.06 4.43 0.26
N GLU A 30 15.53 5.68 0.18
CA GLU A 30 15.82 6.37 -1.09
C GLU A 30 16.73 5.60 -2.05
N ASP A 31 17.71 4.86 -1.55
CA ASP A 31 18.61 4.10 -2.43
C ASP A 31 18.20 2.65 -2.61
N HIS A 32 17.14 2.22 -1.94
CA HIS A 32 16.75 0.81 -1.94
C HIS A 32 15.47 0.54 -2.71
N TYR A 33 14.54 1.49 -2.71
CA TYR A 33 13.21 1.28 -3.28
C TYR A 33 12.67 2.51 -3.96
N LEU A 34 11.85 2.27 -4.97
CA LEU A 34 10.94 3.28 -5.50
C LEU A 34 9.68 3.27 -4.64
N VAL A 35 9.12 4.45 -4.36
CA VAL A 35 7.95 4.56 -3.51
C VAL A 35 6.77 5.05 -4.33
N PHE A 36 5.66 4.32 -4.27
CA PHE A 36 4.42 4.70 -4.94
C PHE A 36 3.32 4.81 -3.91
N ALA A 37 2.41 5.74 -4.12
CA ALA A 37 1.29 5.98 -3.21
C ALA A 37 -0.01 5.61 -3.89
N ARG A 38 -0.98 5.11 -3.12
CA ARG A 38 -2.34 4.85 -3.57
C ARG A 38 -2.38 3.87 -4.74
N VAL A 39 -1.78 2.72 -4.53
CA VAL A 39 -1.62 1.69 -5.57
C VAL A 39 -2.70 0.63 -5.39
N PRO A 40 -3.42 0.27 -6.45
CA PRO A 40 -4.41 -0.81 -6.31
C PRO A 40 -3.71 -2.16 -6.10
N LEU A 41 -4.30 -2.97 -5.24
CA LEU A 41 -3.72 -4.27 -4.88
C LEU A 41 -3.49 -5.14 -6.10
N TRP A 42 -4.43 -5.13 -7.07
CA TRP A 42 -4.33 -5.98 -8.24
C TRP A 42 -3.10 -5.67 -9.10
N SER A 43 -2.51 -4.48 -8.95
CA SER A 43 -1.37 -4.10 -9.78
C SER A 43 -0.02 -4.60 -9.25
N VAL A 44 0.02 -5.13 -8.02
CA VAL A 44 1.29 -5.60 -7.43
C VAL A 44 1.37 -7.11 -7.34
N VAL A 45 0.30 -7.82 -7.65
CA VAL A 45 0.28 -9.28 -7.65
C VAL A 45 -0.30 -9.79 -8.95
N SER A 46 0.14 -10.98 -9.35
CA SER A 46 -0.42 -11.66 -10.50
C SER A 46 -1.20 -12.87 -9.96
N VAL A 47 -2.44 -13.02 -10.40
CA VAL A 47 -3.29 -14.10 -9.94
C VAL A 47 -3.33 -15.17 -11.01
N GLU A 48 -2.82 -16.35 -10.69
CA GLU A 48 -2.77 -17.49 -11.60
C GLU A 48 -3.59 -18.62 -11.04
N GLY A 49 -4.24 -19.37 -11.90
CA GLY A 49 -5.09 -20.48 -11.49
C GLY A 49 -6.21 -20.71 -12.45
N ASP A 50 -7.12 -21.62 -12.10
CA ASP A 50 -8.29 -21.93 -12.93
C ASP A 50 -9.22 -20.74 -13.02
N GLY A 51 -9.96 -20.64 -14.14
CA GLY A 51 -10.76 -19.49 -14.46
C GLY A 51 -11.71 -19.04 -13.36
N LYS A 52 -12.46 -19.98 -12.78
CA LYS A 52 -13.43 -19.63 -11.74
C LYS A 52 -12.76 -19.17 -10.45
N VAL A 53 -11.75 -19.90 -10.02
CA VAL A 53 -11.02 -19.57 -8.80
C VAL A 53 -10.28 -18.26 -8.98
N ARG A 54 -9.63 -18.08 -10.12
CA ARG A 54 -8.93 -16.86 -10.44
C ARG A 54 -9.87 -15.66 -10.41
N LEU A 55 -11.04 -15.81 -11.00
CA LEU A 55 -12.02 -14.73 -11.05
C LEU A 55 -12.51 -14.34 -9.65
N GLN A 56 -12.72 -15.34 -8.79
CA GLN A 56 -13.11 -15.07 -7.41
C GLN A 56 -12.08 -14.22 -6.68
N VAL A 57 -10.81 -14.59 -6.81
CA VAL A 57 -9.72 -13.85 -6.17
C VAL A 57 -9.64 -12.44 -6.74
N LEU A 58 -9.73 -12.30 -8.06
CA LEU A 58 -9.69 -10.98 -8.70
C LEU A 58 -10.80 -10.08 -8.19
N ARG A 59 -12.00 -10.63 -7.96
CA ARG A 59 -13.10 -9.86 -7.39
C ARG A 59 -12.83 -9.42 -5.96
N GLN A 60 -12.21 -10.29 -5.18
CA GLN A 60 -11.85 -9.97 -3.80
C GLN A 60 -10.87 -8.80 -3.71
N ILE A 61 -9.93 -8.72 -4.64
CA ILE A 61 -8.88 -7.71 -4.56
C ILE A 61 -9.17 -6.46 -5.39
N ALA A 62 -10.23 -6.49 -6.21
CA ALA A 62 -10.45 -5.48 -7.25
C ALA A 62 -10.54 -4.04 -6.72
N LEU A 63 -11.17 -3.85 -5.56
CA LEU A 63 -11.40 -2.51 -5.02
C LEU A 63 -10.47 -2.15 -3.87
N LYS A 64 -9.48 -2.99 -3.59
CA LYS A 64 -8.58 -2.74 -2.48
C LYS A 64 -7.40 -1.89 -2.93
N GLN A 65 -7.07 -0.91 -2.13
CA GLN A 65 -5.97 0.00 -2.40
C GLN A 65 -4.94 -0.07 -1.29
N LEU A 66 -3.68 0.13 -1.69
CA LEU A 66 -2.56 0.14 -0.76
C LEU A 66 -2.07 1.58 -0.59
N ASP A 67 -1.75 1.95 0.62
CA ASP A 67 -1.34 3.33 0.88
C ASP A 67 0.01 3.65 0.26
N PHE A 68 1.02 2.81 0.53
CA PHE A 68 2.35 2.98 -0.07
C PHE A 68 2.91 1.63 -0.46
N VAL A 69 3.61 1.60 -1.58
CA VAL A 69 4.24 0.39 -2.09
C VAL A 69 5.70 0.68 -2.38
N LEU A 70 6.58 -0.20 -1.90
CA LEU A 70 8.02 -0.10 -2.14
C LEU A 70 8.41 -1.14 -3.17
N VAL A 71 8.91 -0.65 -4.29
CA VAL A 71 9.22 -1.46 -5.46
C VAL A 71 10.72 -1.53 -5.65
N HIS A 72 11.25 -2.73 -5.87
CA HIS A 72 12.66 -2.91 -6.13
C HIS A 72 13.01 -2.29 -7.49
N PRO A 73 13.99 -1.37 -7.55
CA PRO A 73 14.25 -0.66 -8.82
C PRO A 73 14.81 -1.57 -9.93
N GLY A 74 15.45 -2.66 -9.55
CA GLY A 74 16.00 -3.60 -10.52
C GLY A 74 14.96 -4.53 -11.11
N THR A 75 14.20 -5.21 -10.25
CA THR A 75 13.18 -6.18 -10.69
C THR A 75 11.85 -5.53 -11.02
N LYS A 76 11.61 -4.34 -10.49
CA LYS A 76 10.35 -3.60 -10.65
C LYS A 76 9.17 -4.32 -9.99
N VAL A 77 9.46 -5.18 -9.04
CA VAL A 77 8.47 -5.95 -8.28
C VAL A 77 8.29 -5.32 -6.92
N ALA A 78 7.05 -5.26 -6.44
CA ALA A 78 6.76 -4.77 -5.09
C ALA A 78 7.31 -5.76 -4.08
N GLU A 79 8.08 -5.26 -3.12
CA GLU A 79 8.65 -6.09 -2.06
C GLU A 79 8.07 -5.76 -0.70
N GLN A 80 7.60 -4.55 -0.51
CA GLN A 80 7.01 -4.13 0.75
C GLN A 80 5.81 -3.23 0.49
N VAL A 81 4.84 -3.33 1.41
CA VAL A 81 3.64 -2.49 1.39
C VAL A 81 3.52 -1.87 2.77
N VAL A 82 3.18 -0.59 2.80
CA VAL A 82 2.90 0.14 4.03
C VAL A 82 1.44 0.54 4.01
N LEU A 83 0.69 0.13 5.03
CA LEU A 83 -0.69 0.56 5.22
C LEU A 83 -0.76 1.47 6.43
N LEU A 84 -1.63 2.46 6.34
CA LEU A 84 -1.92 3.35 7.46
C LEU A 84 -3.15 2.84 8.19
N GLU A 85 -3.06 2.79 9.52
CA GLU A 85 -4.19 2.39 10.33
C GLU A 85 -5.18 3.55 10.41
N ASP A 86 -6.42 3.29 10.02
CA ASP A 86 -7.48 4.29 10.03
C ASP A 86 -8.29 4.17 11.31
N GLY A 87 -8.46 5.28 12.00
CA GLY A 87 -9.31 5.32 13.17
C GLY A 87 -8.83 4.45 14.33
N PHE A 88 -9.48 4.63 15.45
CA PHE A 88 -9.19 3.83 16.64
C PHE A 88 -10.40 3.90 17.57
N PRO A 89 -11.02 2.73 17.88
CA PRO A 89 -10.65 1.41 17.36
C PRO A 89 -11.05 1.26 15.90
N PRO A 90 -10.38 0.34 15.17
CA PRO A 90 -10.72 0.14 13.76
C PRO A 90 -12.12 -0.46 13.63
N GLN A 91 -12.81 -0.08 12.57
CA GLN A 91 -14.14 -0.62 12.28
C GLN A 91 -14.02 -2.07 11.79
N PRO A 92 -15.06 -2.89 11.99
CA PRO A 92 -14.99 -4.29 11.55
C PRO A 92 -14.66 -4.47 10.07
N HIS A 93 -15.21 -3.62 9.19
CA HIS A 93 -14.92 -3.74 7.76
C HIS A 93 -13.46 -3.38 7.44
N GLU A 94 -12.86 -2.49 8.23
CA GLU A 94 -11.45 -2.15 8.05
C GLU A 94 -10.55 -3.31 8.47
N VAL A 95 -10.90 -3.98 9.55
CA VAL A 95 -10.16 -5.16 10.01
C VAL A 95 -10.23 -6.26 8.96
N SER A 96 -11.42 -6.52 8.44
CA SER A 96 -11.64 -7.55 7.42
C SER A 96 -10.86 -7.22 6.14
N ARG A 97 -10.92 -5.97 5.71
CA ARG A 97 -10.20 -5.51 4.53
C ARG A 97 -8.69 -5.70 4.69
N ARG A 98 -8.17 -5.34 5.87
CA ARG A 98 -6.74 -5.47 6.15
C ARG A 98 -6.31 -6.93 6.18
N GLN A 99 -7.14 -7.80 6.74
CA GLN A 99 -6.84 -9.23 6.75
C GLN A 99 -6.79 -9.81 5.35
N ASP A 100 -7.71 -9.39 4.48
CA ASP A 100 -7.71 -9.83 3.09
C ASP A 100 -6.44 -9.38 2.37
N ILE A 101 -6.06 -8.12 2.56
CA ILE A 101 -4.83 -7.59 1.97
C ILE A 101 -3.63 -8.37 2.49
N GLN A 102 -3.57 -8.58 3.80
CA GLN A 102 -2.45 -9.29 4.42
C GLN A 102 -2.31 -10.70 3.87
N SER A 103 -3.43 -11.41 3.70
CA SER A 103 -3.41 -12.77 3.16
C SER A 103 -2.86 -12.80 1.74
N VAL A 104 -3.27 -11.86 0.91
CA VAL A 104 -2.81 -11.78 -0.47
C VAL A 104 -1.32 -11.46 -0.53
N LEU A 105 -0.88 -10.46 0.24
CA LEU A 105 0.53 -10.06 0.24
C LEU A 105 1.41 -11.17 0.79
N GLN A 106 0.97 -11.84 1.84
CA GLN A 106 1.73 -12.95 2.42
C GLN A 106 1.89 -14.08 1.41
N ALA A 107 0.82 -14.40 0.68
CA ALA A 107 0.87 -15.44 -0.34
C ALA A 107 1.84 -15.05 -1.47
N ALA A 108 1.97 -13.78 -1.76
CA ALA A 108 2.85 -13.29 -2.81
C ALA A 108 4.29 -13.04 -2.33
N GLY A 109 4.56 -13.21 -1.03
CA GLY A 109 5.89 -12.97 -0.49
C GLY A 109 6.22 -11.51 -0.28
N ILE A 110 5.20 -10.66 -0.18
CA ILE A 110 5.38 -9.22 0.01
C ILE A 110 5.19 -8.89 1.48
N THR A 111 6.14 -8.16 2.05
CA THR A 111 6.11 -7.78 3.46
C THR A 111 5.14 -6.63 3.71
N LEU A 112 4.35 -6.73 4.77
CA LEU A 112 3.40 -5.68 5.14
C LEU A 112 3.81 -5.03 6.44
N THR A 113 3.83 -3.69 6.45
CA THR A 113 4.05 -2.89 7.65
C THR A 113 2.84 -1.97 7.84
N ILE A 114 2.34 -1.89 9.06
CA ILE A 114 1.19 -1.02 9.37
C ILE A 114 1.68 0.11 10.25
N LEU A 115 1.44 1.34 9.83
CA LEU A 115 1.82 2.54 10.57
C LEU A 115 0.59 3.21 11.16
N LYS A 116 0.79 3.86 12.29
CA LYS A 116 -0.25 4.63 12.95
C LYS A 116 -0.09 6.10 12.57
N PRO A 117 -1.09 6.71 11.94
CA PRO A 117 -0.96 8.09 11.46
C PRO A 117 -0.70 9.11 12.57
N GLN A 118 -1.19 8.85 13.78
CA GLN A 118 -1.02 9.78 14.90
C GLN A 118 0.38 9.72 15.52
N THR A 119 1.17 8.72 15.17
CA THR A 119 2.50 8.56 15.72
C THR A 119 3.50 9.32 14.86
N SER A 120 4.38 10.08 15.51
CA SER A 120 5.45 10.77 14.78
C SER A 120 6.57 9.78 14.50
N TYR A 121 7.00 9.74 13.25
CA TYR A 121 8.10 8.86 12.84
C TYR A 121 9.26 9.69 12.37
N THR A 122 10.47 9.25 12.71
CA THR A 122 11.68 9.81 12.11
C THR A 122 12.08 8.96 10.91
N VAL A 123 12.92 9.54 10.05
CA VAL A 123 13.46 8.80 8.91
C VAL A 123 14.18 7.54 9.39
N LEU A 124 14.98 7.65 10.47
CA LEU A 124 15.70 6.51 11.00
C LEU A 124 14.75 5.42 11.50
N GLN A 125 13.69 5.79 12.20
CA GLN A 125 12.71 4.80 12.67
C GLN A 125 12.07 4.07 11.50
N LEU A 126 11.70 4.79 10.45
CA LEU A 126 11.11 4.17 9.27
C LEU A 126 12.11 3.27 8.56
N ALA A 127 13.36 3.69 8.46
CA ALA A 127 14.40 2.86 7.85
C ALA A 127 14.55 1.55 8.61
N GLN A 128 14.49 1.60 9.92
CA GLN A 128 14.58 0.38 10.74
C GLN A 128 13.35 -0.50 10.59
N LEU A 129 12.16 0.09 10.61
CA LEU A 129 10.92 -0.64 10.44
C LEU A 129 10.86 -1.33 9.07
N LEU A 130 11.38 -0.68 8.05
CA LEU A 130 11.34 -1.20 6.69
C LEU A 130 12.58 -2.01 6.32
N GLY A 131 13.46 -2.23 7.28
CA GLY A 131 14.62 -3.10 7.09
C GLY A 131 15.68 -2.57 6.16
N VAL A 132 15.78 -1.25 6.00
CA VAL A 132 16.76 -0.63 5.13
C VAL A 132 17.77 0.22 5.89
N SER A 133 17.90 -0.06 7.18
CA SER A 133 18.85 0.67 8.01
C SER A 133 20.26 0.45 7.50
N GLU A 134 21.04 1.50 7.54
CA GLU A 134 22.41 1.45 7.02
C GLU A 134 23.44 1.14 8.05
N ASP A 135 23.03 0.69 9.18
CA ASP A 135 23.94 0.48 10.29
C ASP A 135 24.77 -0.77 10.21
N GLU A 136 24.58 -1.51 9.22
CA GLU A 136 25.34 -2.75 9.12
C GLU A 136 26.74 -2.55 8.61
#